data_6ccfa2e7b0084b036ea4bab194c828c3
#
_entry.id   6ccfa2e7b0084b036ea4bab194c828c3
#
_cell.length_a   1.000
_cell.length_b   1.000
_cell.length_c   1.000
_cell.angle_alpha   90.00
_cell.angle_beta   90.00
_cell.angle_gamma   90.00
#
_symmetry.space_group_name_H-M   'P 1'
#
loop_
_entity.id
_entity.type
_entity.pdbx_description
1 polymer ?
#
loop_
_entity_poly.entity_id
_entity_poly.type
_entity_poly.pdbx_seq_one_letter_code
_entity_poly.pdbx_strand_id
1 'polypeptide(L)'
;FQHVNSRILRAMNRKGDYQTYIKLVKKIRDTIPGVHIRSTFMVGFPGETEKEFRELMSFVDEARLERVGCFMYSPEENTNASQFSDMVPFRVKTKRHDELMALQKEISIDIMHSMIGQTLEAVVEEQLDEKTWACRTEFDAPEVDGIFYLTAENVSVNKIVKVKVTDAVEYDLIGELA
;
A
#
# COMPACT_ATOMS: atom_id res chain seq x y z
N PHE A 1 9.63 -2.50 -3.44
CA PHE A 1 10.79 -1.71 -3.00
C PHE A 1 11.09 -2.10 -1.54
N GLN A 2 12.11 -1.60 -0.93
CA GLN A 2 12.36 -1.73 0.51
C GLN A 2 12.81 -0.39 1.09
N HIS A 3 13.42 0.41 0.25
CA HIS A 3 13.85 1.77 0.49
C HIS A 3 14.08 2.44 -0.88
N VAL A 4 14.39 3.74 -0.91
CA VAL A 4 14.66 4.47 -2.17
C VAL A 4 16.03 5.11 -2.21
N ASN A 5 16.69 5.25 -1.07
CA ASN A 5 18.04 5.80 -1.00
C ASN A 5 19.07 4.74 -1.42
N SER A 6 19.93 5.08 -2.37
CA SER A 6 20.91 4.16 -2.95
C SER A 6 21.96 3.64 -1.96
N ARG A 7 22.30 4.41 -0.91
CA ARG A 7 23.23 3.99 0.14
C ARG A 7 22.57 2.91 1.02
N ILE A 8 21.34 3.14 1.47
CA ILE A 8 20.58 2.19 2.28
C ILE A 8 20.29 0.92 1.49
N LEU A 9 19.84 1.05 0.23
CA LEU A 9 19.59 -0.11 -0.64
C LEU A 9 20.85 -0.97 -0.84
N ARG A 10 22.02 -0.37 -1.05
CA ARG A 10 23.28 -1.10 -1.12
C ARG A 10 23.61 -1.85 0.16
N ALA A 11 23.37 -1.23 1.32
CA ALA A 11 23.56 -1.86 2.62
C ALA A 11 22.59 -3.04 2.84
N MET A 12 21.39 -3.00 2.22
CA MET A 12 20.43 -4.11 2.14
C MET A 12 20.77 -5.14 1.05
N ASN A 13 21.92 -5.02 0.37
CA ASN A 13 22.28 -5.81 -0.80
C ASN A 13 21.25 -5.71 -1.96
N ARG A 14 20.69 -4.52 -2.18
CA ARG A 14 19.72 -4.21 -3.24
C ARG A 14 20.26 -3.13 -4.17
N LYS A 15 19.78 -3.16 -5.42
CA LYS A 15 20.07 -2.13 -6.43
C LYS A 15 18.87 -1.19 -6.56
N GLY A 16 19.15 0.06 -6.93
CA GLY A 16 18.12 1.05 -7.22
C GLY A 16 18.41 2.38 -6.55
N ASP A 17 17.58 3.35 -6.86
CA ASP A 17 17.56 4.70 -6.30
C ASP A 17 16.19 5.33 -6.54
N TYR A 18 15.96 6.49 -5.94
CA TYR A 18 14.74 7.27 -6.04
C TYR A 18 14.29 7.46 -7.49
N GLN A 19 15.17 8.01 -8.34
CA GLN A 19 14.83 8.37 -9.72
C GLN A 19 14.52 7.15 -10.59
N THR A 20 15.27 6.08 -10.39
CA THR A 20 15.03 4.80 -11.08
C THR A 20 13.64 4.25 -10.74
N TYR A 21 13.25 4.33 -9.47
CA TYR A 21 11.95 3.80 -9.03
C TYR A 21 10.78 4.69 -9.45
N ILE A 22 10.91 6.02 -9.44
CA ILE A 22 9.88 6.92 -9.99
C ILE A 22 9.66 6.64 -11.49
N LYS A 23 10.76 6.51 -12.26
CA LYS A 23 10.67 6.15 -13.69
C LYS A 23 9.99 4.80 -13.90
N LEU A 24 10.28 3.81 -13.02
CA LEU A 24 9.66 2.49 -13.09
C LEU A 24 8.16 2.56 -12.82
N VAL A 25 7.73 3.25 -11.75
CA VAL A 25 6.31 3.44 -11.42
C VAL A 25 5.58 4.11 -12.59
N LYS A 26 6.15 5.18 -13.12
CA LYS A 26 5.58 5.86 -14.30
C LYS A 26 5.46 4.93 -15.49
N LYS A 27 6.53 4.20 -15.82
CA LYS A 27 6.52 3.24 -16.93
C LYS A 27 5.45 2.17 -16.78
N ILE A 28 5.26 1.64 -15.55
CA ILE A 28 4.22 0.65 -15.27
C ILE A 28 2.84 1.24 -15.54
N ARG A 29 2.55 2.44 -15.02
CA ARG A 29 1.26 3.12 -15.22
C ARG A 29 1.00 3.49 -16.68
N ASP A 30 2.03 3.92 -17.41
CA ASP A 30 1.92 4.22 -18.84
C ASP A 30 1.68 2.95 -19.69
N THR A 31 2.15 1.79 -19.23
CA THR A 31 2.04 0.52 -19.95
C THR A 31 0.76 -0.23 -19.63
N ILE A 32 0.27 -0.14 -18.39
CA ILE A 32 -0.89 -0.86 -17.88
C ILE A 32 -1.86 0.17 -17.27
N PRO A 33 -2.78 0.73 -18.06
CA PRO A 33 -3.76 1.69 -17.56
C PRO A 33 -4.59 1.10 -16.42
N GLY A 34 -4.79 1.87 -15.35
CA GLY A 34 -5.58 1.45 -14.18
C GLY A 34 -4.87 0.46 -13.23
N VAL A 35 -3.58 0.17 -13.45
CA VAL A 35 -2.86 -0.74 -12.54
C VAL A 35 -2.74 -0.17 -11.13
N HIS A 36 -3.03 -1.02 -10.15
CA HIS A 36 -2.74 -0.74 -8.75
C HIS A 36 -1.38 -1.33 -8.37
N ILE A 37 -0.50 -0.48 -7.85
CA ILE A 37 0.88 -0.85 -7.50
C ILE A 37 0.99 -1.01 -5.99
N ARG A 38 1.49 -2.16 -5.58
CA ARG A 38 1.80 -2.47 -4.18
C ARG A 38 3.30 -2.41 -3.93
N SER A 39 3.69 -1.85 -2.80
CA SER A 39 5.07 -1.94 -2.31
C SER A 39 5.14 -2.04 -0.80
N THR A 40 6.31 -2.45 -0.32
CA THR A 40 6.63 -2.49 1.10
C THR A 40 7.94 -1.76 1.33
N PHE A 41 7.96 -0.91 2.36
CA PHE A 41 9.14 -0.20 2.81
C PHE A 41 9.58 -0.65 4.20
N MET A 42 10.85 -0.44 4.49
CA MET A 42 11.45 -0.69 5.79
C MET A 42 12.06 0.60 6.30
N VAL A 43 11.72 0.99 7.53
CA VAL A 43 12.28 2.16 8.21
C VAL A 43 13.17 1.75 9.36
N GLY A 44 14.13 2.59 9.69
CA GLY A 44 15.06 2.34 10.78
C GLY A 44 16.08 1.25 10.51
N PHE A 45 16.41 1.00 9.25
CA PHE A 45 17.55 0.15 8.90
C PHE A 45 18.84 0.73 9.49
N PRO A 46 19.82 -0.09 9.94
CA PRO A 46 21.06 0.42 10.49
C PRO A 46 21.72 1.49 9.62
N GLY A 47 22.08 2.61 10.23
CA GLY A 47 22.66 3.76 9.55
C GLY A 47 21.68 4.66 8.80
N GLU A 48 20.37 4.38 8.79
CA GLU A 48 19.39 5.28 8.21
C GLU A 48 19.31 6.58 9.04
N THR A 49 19.63 7.71 8.40
CA THR A 49 19.53 9.04 9.01
C THR A 49 18.18 9.69 8.71
N GLU A 50 17.93 10.86 9.31
CA GLU A 50 16.72 11.64 9.02
C GLU A 50 16.66 12.06 7.55
N LYS A 51 17.81 12.34 6.92
CA LYS A 51 17.87 12.72 5.51
C LYS A 51 17.32 11.62 4.59
N GLU A 52 17.77 10.39 4.79
CA GLU A 52 17.33 9.26 3.97
C GLU A 52 15.86 8.89 4.24
N PHE A 53 15.41 9.05 5.48
CA PHE A 53 13.99 8.89 5.80
C PHE A 53 13.14 9.97 5.10
N ARG A 54 13.55 11.24 5.09
CA ARG A 54 12.82 12.30 4.36
C ARG A 54 12.81 12.06 2.84
N GLU A 55 13.87 11.51 2.28
CA GLU A 55 13.90 11.08 0.88
C GLU A 55 12.88 9.98 0.60
N LEU A 56 12.73 9.01 1.53
CA LEU A 56 11.69 7.97 1.43
C LEU A 56 10.28 8.57 1.51
N MET A 57 10.03 9.50 2.44
CA MET A 57 8.74 10.19 2.56
C MET A 57 8.38 10.95 1.28
N SER A 58 9.35 11.68 0.70
CA SER A 58 9.15 12.39 -0.58
C SER A 58 8.83 11.44 -1.73
N PHE A 59 9.44 10.25 -1.74
CA PHE A 59 9.12 9.23 -2.73
C PHE A 59 7.69 8.70 -2.58
N VAL A 60 7.25 8.40 -1.36
CA VAL A 60 5.89 7.90 -1.10
C VAL A 60 4.85 8.92 -1.56
N ASP A 61 5.09 10.20 -1.26
CA ASP A 61 4.22 11.31 -1.67
C ASP A 61 4.18 11.49 -3.19
N GLU A 62 5.34 11.44 -3.88
CA GLU A 62 5.43 11.58 -5.33
C GLU A 62 4.88 10.35 -6.08
N ALA A 63 5.24 9.16 -5.62
CA ALA A 63 4.87 7.91 -6.28
C ALA A 63 3.37 7.59 -6.13
N ARG A 64 2.74 8.02 -5.02
CA ARG A 64 1.31 7.80 -4.70
C ARG A 64 0.87 6.37 -5.02
N LEU A 65 1.58 5.40 -4.45
CA LEU A 65 1.25 3.99 -4.65
C LEU A 65 -0.08 3.64 -3.97
N GLU A 66 -0.86 2.80 -4.62
CA GLU A 66 -2.20 2.43 -4.19
C GLU A 66 -2.18 1.63 -2.87
N ARG A 67 -1.17 0.79 -2.69
CA ARG A 67 -1.00 -0.03 -1.48
C ARG A 67 0.44 0.02 -0.99
N VAL A 68 0.66 0.50 0.22
CA VAL A 68 1.98 0.54 0.87
C VAL A 68 1.93 -0.07 2.25
N GLY A 69 2.81 -1.04 2.50
CA GLY A 69 3.12 -1.50 3.84
C GLY A 69 4.44 -0.91 4.33
N CYS A 70 4.56 -0.70 5.64
CA CYS A 70 5.79 -0.26 6.27
C CYS A 70 6.15 -1.17 7.44
N PHE A 71 7.42 -1.59 7.50
CA PHE A 71 7.96 -2.37 8.62
C PHE A 71 9.11 -1.63 9.27
N MET A 72 9.20 -1.74 10.59
CA MET A 72 10.39 -1.33 11.34
C MET A 72 11.47 -2.41 11.20
N TYR A 73 12.71 -2.02 10.93
CA TYR A 73 13.82 -2.97 10.94
C TYR A 73 13.94 -3.69 12.29
N SER A 74 13.99 -5.01 12.24
CA SER A 74 14.34 -5.89 13.34
C SER A 74 15.61 -6.68 12.98
N PRO A 75 16.60 -6.79 13.87
CA PRO A 75 17.78 -7.59 13.59
C PRO A 75 17.42 -9.09 13.61
N GLU A 76 17.71 -9.76 12.51
CA GLU A 76 17.55 -11.21 12.38
C GLU A 76 18.91 -11.90 12.51
N GLU A 77 18.97 -12.95 13.32
CA GLU A 77 20.20 -13.73 13.53
C GLU A 77 20.74 -14.24 12.18
N ASN A 78 22.08 -14.31 12.06
CA ASN A 78 22.80 -14.78 10.87
C ASN A 78 22.63 -13.90 9.62
N THR A 79 22.16 -12.65 9.76
CA THR A 79 22.19 -11.68 8.67
C THR A 79 23.34 -10.70 8.81
N ASN A 80 23.88 -10.21 7.68
CA ASN A 80 24.93 -9.17 7.70
C ASN A 80 24.47 -7.91 8.42
N ALA A 81 23.19 -7.56 8.26
CA ALA A 81 22.63 -6.36 8.87
C ALA A 81 22.55 -6.42 10.40
N SER A 82 22.47 -7.60 11.00
CA SER A 82 22.49 -7.75 12.47
C SER A 82 23.84 -7.39 13.09
N GLN A 83 24.90 -7.35 12.30
CA GLN A 83 26.28 -7.03 12.72
C GLN A 83 26.59 -5.54 12.61
N PHE A 84 25.70 -4.72 12.07
CA PHE A 84 25.92 -3.28 11.95
C PHE A 84 25.81 -2.61 13.33
N SER A 85 26.72 -1.67 13.60
CA SER A 85 26.82 -0.99 14.91
C SER A 85 25.89 0.21 15.04
N ASP A 86 25.50 0.82 13.94
CA ASP A 86 24.73 2.08 13.88
C ASP A 86 23.21 1.85 13.86
N MET A 87 22.75 1.09 14.85
CA MET A 87 21.33 0.78 15.04
C MET A 87 20.51 2.04 15.31
N VAL A 88 19.40 2.17 14.58
CA VAL A 88 18.43 3.24 14.83
C VAL A 88 17.64 2.94 16.10
N PRO A 89 17.51 3.86 17.07
CA PRO A 89 16.75 3.65 18.29
C PRO A 89 15.28 3.29 18.01
N PHE A 90 14.71 2.41 18.82
CA PHE A 90 13.31 1.93 18.64
C PHE A 90 12.32 3.09 18.56
N ARG A 91 12.41 4.09 19.43
CA ARG A 91 11.56 5.29 19.40
C ARG A 91 11.60 6.01 18.04
N VAL A 92 12.77 6.06 17.40
CA VAL A 92 12.93 6.70 16.08
C VAL A 92 12.29 5.85 15.01
N LYS A 93 12.43 4.52 15.07
CA LYS A 93 11.77 3.59 14.13
C LYS A 93 10.25 3.74 14.20
N THR A 94 9.69 3.71 15.42
CA THR A 94 8.24 3.88 15.64
C THR A 94 7.76 5.20 15.06
N LYS A 95 8.44 6.30 15.37
CA LYS A 95 8.08 7.61 14.83
C LYS A 95 8.08 7.63 13.30
N ARG A 96 9.12 7.07 12.66
CA ARG A 96 9.22 7.01 11.19
C ARG A 96 8.15 6.13 10.57
N HIS A 97 7.86 5.00 11.20
CA HIS A 97 6.77 4.12 10.78
C HIS A 97 5.43 4.85 10.80
N ASP A 98 5.11 5.51 11.92
CA ASP A 98 3.84 6.20 12.10
C ASP A 98 3.70 7.40 11.14
N GLU A 99 4.79 8.17 10.91
CA GLU A 99 4.80 9.26 9.93
C GLU A 99 4.55 8.74 8.50
N LEU A 100 5.20 7.63 8.10
CA LEU A 100 5.01 7.07 6.76
C LEU A 100 3.60 6.51 6.58
N MET A 101 3.08 5.79 7.58
CA MET A 101 1.74 5.23 7.51
C MET A 101 0.65 6.31 7.55
N ALA A 102 0.87 7.42 8.27
CA ALA A 102 -0.03 8.57 8.23
C ALA A 102 -0.10 9.21 6.83
N LEU A 103 1.05 9.42 6.18
CA LEU A 103 1.09 9.91 4.80
C LEU A 103 0.41 8.93 3.83
N GLN A 104 0.67 7.63 3.96
CA GLN A 104 0.03 6.62 3.10
C GLN A 104 -1.48 6.56 3.30
N LYS A 105 -1.96 6.76 4.52
CA LYS A 105 -3.40 6.86 4.81
C LYS A 105 -4.05 8.01 4.04
N GLU A 106 -3.45 9.20 4.04
CA GLU A 106 -3.93 10.35 3.27
C GLU A 106 -3.96 10.05 1.76
N ILE A 107 -2.88 9.44 1.23
CA ILE A 107 -2.81 9.03 -0.17
C ILE A 107 -3.90 8.00 -0.50
N SER A 108 -4.14 7.03 0.38
CA SER A 108 -5.17 6.01 0.18
C SER A 108 -6.57 6.62 0.13
N ILE A 109 -6.89 7.54 1.05
CA ILE A 109 -8.17 8.27 1.06
C ILE A 109 -8.41 8.98 -0.28
N ASP A 110 -7.42 9.72 -0.78
CA ASP A 110 -7.53 10.42 -2.06
C ASP A 110 -7.78 9.45 -3.22
N ILE A 111 -7.05 8.34 -3.25
CA ILE A 111 -7.18 7.32 -4.30
C ILE A 111 -8.57 6.67 -4.22
N MET A 112 -9.00 6.23 -3.04
CA MET A 112 -10.33 5.62 -2.85
C MET A 112 -11.45 6.57 -3.26
N HIS A 113 -11.38 7.84 -2.85
CA HIS A 113 -12.36 8.85 -3.25
C HIS A 113 -12.38 9.09 -4.77
N SER A 114 -11.24 8.98 -5.45
CA SER A 114 -11.18 9.10 -6.91
C SER A 114 -11.89 7.97 -7.66
N MET A 115 -12.21 6.87 -6.97
CA MET A 115 -12.94 5.73 -7.54
C MET A 115 -14.46 5.90 -7.46
N ILE A 116 -14.99 6.87 -6.71
CA ILE A 116 -16.43 7.12 -6.61
C ILE A 116 -17.03 7.39 -7.99
N GLY A 117 -18.12 6.70 -8.31
CA GLY A 117 -18.80 6.74 -9.60
C GLY A 117 -18.26 5.73 -10.63
N GLN A 118 -17.13 5.08 -10.38
CA GLN A 118 -16.61 4.03 -11.26
C GLN A 118 -17.40 2.73 -11.10
N THR A 119 -17.38 1.92 -12.16
CA THR A 119 -17.90 0.55 -12.14
C THR A 119 -16.74 -0.43 -12.15
N LEU A 120 -16.76 -1.36 -11.21
CA LEU A 120 -15.72 -2.37 -11.00
C LEU A 120 -16.31 -3.78 -11.09
N GLU A 121 -15.45 -4.77 -11.26
CA GLU A 121 -15.80 -6.17 -11.00
C GLU A 121 -15.38 -6.55 -9.58
N ALA A 122 -16.27 -7.23 -8.86
CA ALA A 122 -15.99 -7.67 -7.50
C ALA A 122 -16.50 -9.11 -7.31
N VAL A 123 -15.73 -9.92 -6.61
CA VAL A 123 -16.17 -11.24 -6.15
C VAL A 123 -16.85 -11.10 -4.80
N VAL A 124 -18.04 -11.67 -4.67
CA VAL A 124 -18.77 -11.72 -3.40
C VAL A 124 -18.17 -12.80 -2.53
N GLU A 125 -17.63 -12.45 -1.38
CA GLU A 125 -16.92 -13.37 -0.48
C GLU A 125 -17.76 -13.81 0.72
N GLU A 126 -18.52 -12.87 1.33
CA GLU A 126 -19.28 -13.16 2.54
C GLU A 126 -20.53 -12.29 2.63
N GLN A 127 -21.59 -12.83 3.23
CA GLN A 127 -22.77 -12.06 3.61
C GLN A 127 -22.58 -11.56 5.06
N LEU A 128 -22.59 -10.24 5.25
CA LEU A 128 -22.41 -9.62 6.57
C LEU A 128 -23.75 -9.42 7.30
N ASP A 129 -24.78 -9.04 6.56
CA ASP A 129 -26.18 -8.91 7.05
C ASP A 129 -27.19 -9.16 5.93
N GLU A 130 -28.48 -8.83 6.14
CA GLU A 130 -29.57 -9.11 5.18
C GLU A 130 -29.34 -8.47 3.81
N LYS A 131 -28.63 -7.35 3.73
CA LYS A 131 -28.45 -6.56 2.50
C LYS A 131 -27.00 -6.16 2.23
N THR A 132 -26.07 -6.44 3.14
CA THR A 132 -24.67 -6.05 3.01
C THR A 132 -23.79 -7.27 2.81
N TRP A 133 -22.93 -7.16 1.81
CA TRP A 133 -21.98 -8.20 1.42
C TRP A 133 -20.56 -7.67 1.43
N ALA A 134 -19.63 -8.46 1.96
CA ALA A 134 -18.21 -8.23 1.77
C ALA A 134 -17.81 -8.78 0.40
N CYS A 135 -17.22 -7.91 -0.40
CA CYS A 135 -16.73 -8.24 -1.72
C CYS A 135 -15.26 -7.82 -1.83
N ARG A 136 -14.56 -8.41 -2.77
CA ARG A 136 -13.19 -8.07 -3.11
C ARG A 136 -13.10 -7.70 -4.58
N THR A 137 -12.50 -6.54 -4.86
CA THR A 137 -12.29 -6.08 -6.24
C THR A 137 -11.04 -6.75 -6.86
N GLU A 138 -10.86 -6.56 -8.17
CA GLU A 138 -9.67 -7.03 -8.89
C GLU A 138 -8.36 -6.41 -8.40
N PHE A 139 -8.42 -5.32 -7.65
CA PHE A 139 -7.26 -4.58 -7.13
C PHE A 139 -6.79 -5.05 -5.75
N ASP A 140 -7.58 -5.88 -5.07
CA ASP A 140 -7.39 -6.19 -3.66
C ASP A 140 -6.87 -7.62 -3.47
N ALA A 141 -5.86 -7.77 -2.62
CA ALA A 141 -5.36 -9.07 -2.22
C ALA A 141 -6.25 -9.66 -1.12
N PRO A 142 -6.57 -10.98 -1.20
CA PRO A 142 -7.38 -11.66 -0.18
C PRO A 142 -6.79 -11.47 1.22
N GLU A 143 -7.64 -11.19 2.21
CA GLU A 143 -7.30 -11.11 3.64
C GLU A 143 -6.23 -10.05 4.02
N VAL A 144 -5.82 -9.20 3.08
CA VAL A 144 -4.74 -8.21 3.28
C VAL A 144 -5.21 -6.78 3.03
N ASP A 145 -6.04 -6.58 2.00
CA ASP A 145 -6.51 -5.25 1.59
C ASP A 145 -7.90 -4.93 2.10
N GLY A 146 -8.38 -3.75 1.71
CA GLY A 146 -9.71 -3.28 2.06
C GLY A 146 -10.84 -4.14 1.47
N ILE A 147 -12.02 -3.87 1.93
CA ILE A 147 -13.26 -4.55 1.56
C ILE A 147 -14.09 -3.63 0.68
N PHE A 148 -14.77 -4.19 -0.31
CA PHE A 148 -15.88 -3.52 -0.98
C PHE A 148 -17.18 -3.94 -0.29
N TYR A 149 -17.84 -3.01 0.40
CA TYR A 149 -19.15 -3.21 1.02
C TYR A 149 -20.25 -3.01 -0.02
N LEU A 150 -20.81 -4.11 -0.49
CA LEU A 150 -21.89 -4.12 -1.48
C LEU A 150 -23.25 -4.14 -0.81
N THR A 151 -24.11 -3.18 -1.13
CA THR A 151 -25.52 -3.22 -0.77
C THR A 151 -26.34 -3.88 -1.88
N ALA A 152 -26.89 -5.07 -1.62
CA ALA A 152 -27.70 -5.82 -2.59
C ALA A 152 -28.62 -6.83 -1.90
N GLU A 153 -29.80 -7.12 -2.53
CA GLU A 153 -30.78 -8.07 -1.96
C GLU A 153 -30.56 -9.51 -2.42
N ASN A 154 -30.15 -9.74 -3.66
CA ASN A 154 -30.11 -11.07 -4.29
C ASN A 154 -28.77 -11.35 -4.98
N VAL A 155 -27.73 -11.52 -4.19
CA VAL A 155 -26.42 -11.99 -4.68
C VAL A 155 -26.06 -13.31 -4.02
N SER A 156 -25.02 -13.96 -4.50
CA SER A 156 -24.55 -15.24 -3.94
C SER A 156 -23.03 -15.20 -3.79
N VAL A 157 -22.54 -15.81 -2.73
CA VAL A 157 -21.09 -15.99 -2.47
C VAL A 157 -20.44 -16.71 -3.66
N ASN A 158 -19.17 -16.37 -3.92
CA ASN A 158 -18.35 -16.86 -5.03
C ASN A 158 -18.85 -16.46 -6.43
N LYS A 159 -19.67 -15.42 -6.55
CA LYS A 159 -20.04 -14.82 -7.83
C LYS A 159 -19.26 -13.53 -8.06
N ILE A 160 -18.87 -13.31 -9.32
CA ILE A 160 -18.36 -12.03 -9.79
C ILE A 160 -19.55 -11.19 -10.24
N VAL A 161 -19.63 -9.99 -9.72
CA VAL A 161 -20.68 -9.01 -10.01
C VAL A 161 -20.07 -7.68 -10.42
N LYS A 162 -20.81 -6.92 -11.22
CA LYS A 162 -20.45 -5.51 -11.50
C LYS A 162 -21.03 -4.64 -10.41
N VAL A 163 -20.20 -3.80 -9.84
CA VAL A 163 -20.55 -2.92 -8.73
C VAL A 163 -20.20 -1.49 -9.09
N LYS A 164 -21.03 -0.54 -8.66
CA LYS A 164 -20.79 0.89 -8.78
C LYS A 164 -20.35 1.43 -7.43
N VAL A 165 -19.20 2.09 -7.40
CA VAL A 165 -18.70 2.76 -6.20
C VAL A 165 -19.56 3.98 -5.91
N THR A 166 -20.18 4.05 -4.74
CA THR A 166 -21.02 5.17 -4.30
C THR A 166 -20.37 6.00 -3.22
N ASP A 167 -19.48 5.39 -2.42
CA ASP A 167 -18.74 6.06 -1.35
C ASP A 167 -17.41 5.34 -1.08
N ALA A 168 -16.52 5.97 -0.32
CA ALA A 168 -15.21 5.44 0.01
C ALA A 168 -14.75 5.92 1.39
N VAL A 169 -14.02 5.08 2.10
CA VAL A 169 -13.34 5.40 3.35
C VAL A 169 -11.83 5.18 3.20
N GLU A 170 -11.07 5.08 4.28
CA GLU A 170 -9.60 5.06 4.22
C GLU A 170 -9.02 3.99 3.29
N TYR A 171 -9.56 2.76 3.33
CA TYR A 171 -9.06 1.62 2.57
C TYR A 171 -10.18 0.83 1.90
N ASP A 172 -11.42 1.09 2.25
CA ASP A 172 -12.58 0.34 1.80
C ASP A 172 -13.44 1.17 0.85
N LEU A 173 -14.18 0.47 0.00
CA LEU A 173 -15.15 1.04 -0.92
C LEU A 173 -16.56 0.62 -0.53
N ILE A 174 -17.53 1.45 -0.83
CA ILE A 174 -18.94 1.19 -0.60
C ILE A 174 -19.70 1.37 -1.91
N GLY A 175 -20.67 0.52 -2.18
CA GLY A 175 -21.41 0.64 -3.41
C GLY A 175 -22.61 -0.29 -3.53
N GLU A 176 -23.16 -0.30 -4.73
CA GLU A 176 -24.35 -1.04 -5.11
C GLU A 176 -24.11 -1.83 -6.41
N LEU A 177 -25.03 -2.71 -6.82
CA LEU A 177 -24.96 -3.35 -8.13
C LEU A 177 -25.03 -2.31 -9.25
N ALA A 178 -24.20 -2.46 -10.30
CA ALA A 178 -24.14 -1.56 -11.44
C ALA A 178 -25.24 -1.83 -12.46
#